data_edf9b8aaaabe89014904136359b160bd
#
_entry.id   edf9b8aaaabe89014904136359b160bd
#
_cell.length_a   1.000
_cell.length_b   1.000
_cell.length_c   1.000
_cell.angle_alpha   90.00
_cell.angle_beta   90.00
_cell.angle_gamma   90.00
#
_symmetry.space_group_name_H-M   'P 1'
#
loop_
_entity.id
_entity.type
_entity.pdbx_description
1 polymer ?
#
loop_
_entity_poly.entity_id
_entity_poly.type
_entity_poly.pdbx_seq_one_letter_code
_entity_poly.pdbx_strand_id
1 'polypeptide(L)'
;MTNILVIEDDEQVRLPLVDLLEANGFSVQTAENGRIGIEAARKSTPDLIVCDIMMPEVDGFGVFEALQGDPSTAVVPFLFLSAKTDPADIREGLGLGADDYLTKPFQPRDLLDAIRTRLEKYERISSAATTINEENEYDQIFIKDGDSCWFVEYDKLRLLESEDNYVRFFFDNEKPLISRTLNYMEQRLPARLFFRANRKQMINLKWIKNIQPWFNGGLLVTLKDGERVQMSRRAAQTFKSKMGI
;
A
#
# COMPACT_ATOMS: atom_id res chain seq x y z
N MET A 1 2.97 -18.08 -15.03
CA MET A 1 2.77 -18.95 -13.86
C MET A 1 3.03 -18.05 -12.66
N THR A 2 2.10 -17.95 -11.74
CA THR A 2 2.19 -17.03 -10.59
C THR A 2 3.31 -17.46 -9.65
N ASN A 3 4.24 -16.56 -9.36
CA ASN A 3 5.43 -16.81 -8.54
C ASN A 3 5.21 -16.30 -7.11
N ILE A 4 5.28 -17.20 -6.13
CA ILE A 4 5.12 -16.88 -4.71
C ILE A 4 6.48 -17.03 -4.02
N LEU A 5 6.88 -16.01 -3.26
CA LEU A 5 8.03 -16.08 -2.38
C LEU A 5 7.58 -16.49 -0.97
N VAL A 6 8.05 -17.63 -0.47
CA VAL A 6 7.83 -18.12 0.90
C VAL A 6 9.06 -17.83 1.72
N ILE A 7 8.92 -17.07 2.80
CA ILE A 7 9.97 -16.72 3.76
C ILE A 7 9.62 -17.34 5.11
N GLU A 8 10.33 -18.37 5.50
CA GLU A 8 10.07 -19.20 6.69
C GLU A 8 11.38 -19.84 7.13
N ASP A 9 11.79 -19.68 8.37
CA ASP A 9 13.05 -20.25 8.87
C ASP A 9 12.94 -21.73 9.23
N ASP A 10 11.76 -22.18 9.67
CA ASP A 10 11.53 -23.59 9.98
C ASP A 10 11.30 -24.42 8.71
N GLU A 11 12.25 -25.28 8.37
CA GLU A 11 12.16 -26.19 7.22
C GLU A 11 10.94 -27.12 7.30
N GLN A 12 10.54 -27.54 8.52
CA GLN A 12 9.39 -28.43 8.72
C GLN A 12 8.05 -27.71 8.40
N VAL A 13 8.03 -26.40 8.42
CA VAL A 13 6.89 -25.59 8.01
C VAL A 13 7.03 -25.17 6.54
N ARG A 14 8.23 -24.79 6.13
CA ARG A 14 8.53 -24.30 4.77
C ARG A 14 8.26 -25.36 3.70
N LEU A 15 8.77 -26.59 3.85
CA LEU A 15 8.60 -27.62 2.82
C LEU A 15 7.15 -28.02 2.57
N PRO A 16 6.30 -28.31 3.58
CA PRO A 16 4.88 -28.55 3.36
C PRO A 16 4.12 -27.37 2.69
N LEU A 17 4.55 -26.13 2.97
CA LEU A 17 3.99 -24.95 2.28
C LEU A 17 4.32 -24.95 0.79
N VAL A 18 5.58 -25.25 0.44
CA VAL A 18 6.02 -25.37 -0.96
C VAL A 18 5.22 -26.44 -1.67
N ASP A 19 5.16 -27.66 -1.11
CA ASP A 19 4.42 -28.78 -1.68
C ASP A 19 2.94 -28.42 -1.92
N LEU A 20 2.30 -27.76 -0.95
CA LEU A 20 0.92 -27.33 -1.06
C LEU A 20 0.73 -26.32 -2.19
N LEU A 21 1.60 -25.33 -2.28
CA LEU A 21 1.49 -24.26 -3.29
C LEU A 21 1.78 -24.78 -4.70
N GLU A 22 2.83 -25.59 -4.85
CA GLU A 22 3.18 -26.20 -6.14
C GLU A 22 2.09 -27.18 -6.64
N ALA A 23 1.51 -27.99 -5.74
CA ALA A 23 0.37 -28.84 -6.05
C ALA A 23 -0.88 -28.08 -6.51
N ASN A 24 -0.98 -26.78 -6.17
CA ASN A 24 -2.06 -25.88 -6.58
C ASN A 24 -1.70 -24.98 -7.78
N GLY A 25 -0.58 -25.25 -8.46
CA GLY A 25 -0.20 -24.61 -9.72
C GLY A 25 0.57 -23.32 -9.60
N PHE A 26 1.10 -23.00 -8.42
CA PHE A 26 1.99 -21.86 -8.21
C PHE A 26 3.45 -22.25 -8.48
N SER A 27 4.27 -21.28 -8.88
CA SER A 27 5.74 -21.40 -8.83
C SER A 27 6.20 -20.85 -7.49
N VAL A 28 7.08 -21.56 -6.79
CA VAL A 28 7.48 -21.17 -5.44
C VAL A 28 8.99 -20.92 -5.38
N GLN A 29 9.36 -19.75 -4.88
CA GLN A 29 10.69 -19.42 -4.45
C GLN A 29 10.74 -19.41 -2.92
N THR A 30 11.82 -19.90 -2.32
CA THR A 30 11.94 -19.97 -0.87
C THR A 30 13.09 -19.15 -0.33
N ALA A 31 12.94 -18.65 0.89
CA ALA A 31 14.01 -18.06 1.68
C ALA A 31 13.93 -18.56 3.13
N GLU A 32 15.05 -18.91 3.71
CA GLU A 32 15.17 -19.47 5.05
C GLU A 32 15.33 -18.42 6.16
N ASN A 33 15.34 -17.15 5.83
CA ASN A 33 15.36 -16.02 6.77
C ASN A 33 14.95 -14.72 6.08
N GLY A 34 14.67 -13.68 6.87
CA GLY A 34 14.19 -12.40 6.36
C GLY A 34 15.18 -11.70 5.43
N ARG A 35 16.49 -11.78 5.71
CA ARG A 35 17.52 -11.14 4.86
C ARG A 35 17.56 -11.75 3.47
N ILE A 36 17.59 -13.08 3.38
CA ILE A 36 17.55 -13.80 2.09
C ILE A 36 16.23 -13.50 1.36
N GLY A 37 15.11 -13.42 2.09
CA GLY A 37 13.81 -13.06 1.53
C GLY A 37 13.80 -11.68 0.89
N ILE A 38 14.36 -10.67 1.56
CA ILE A 38 14.48 -9.31 1.01
C ILE A 38 15.34 -9.29 -0.27
N GLU A 39 16.50 -9.96 -0.25
CA GLU A 39 17.38 -10.07 -1.41
C GLU A 39 16.70 -10.78 -2.59
N ALA A 40 16.00 -11.88 -2.31
CA ALA A 40 15.26 -12.65 -3.30
C ALA A 40 14.15 -11.82 -3.97
N ALA A 41 13.33 -11.13 -3.16
CA ALA A 41 12.25 -10.28 -3.66
C ALA A 41 12.75 -9.13 -4.55
N ARG A 42 13.88 -8.50 -4.20
CA ARG A 42 14.52 -7.45 -5.00
C ARG A 42 15.13 -7.94 -6.30
N LYS A 43 15.70 -9.15 -6.28
CA LYS A 43 16.33 -9.75 -7.46
C LYS A 43 15.30 -10.20 -8.51
N SER A 44 14.19 -10.74 -8.05
CA SER A 44 13.10 -11.24 -8.90
C SER A 44 11.80 -10.98 -8.16
N THR A 45 11.14 -9.87 -8.48
CA THR A 45 9.90 -9.44 -7.83
C THR A 45 8.83 -10.54 -7.95
N PRO A 46 8.36 -11.12 -6.82
CA PRO A 46 7.32 -12.14 -6.85
C PRO A 46 5.93 -11.51 -7.04
N ASP A 47 4.96 -12.33 -7.41
CA ASP A 47 3.56 -11.91 -7.52
C ASP A 47 2.86 -11.81 -6.15
N LEU A 48 3.38 -12.54 -5.13
CA LEU A 48 2.91 -12.51 -3.75
C LEU A 48 4.01 -13.01 -2.81
N ILE A 49 4.06 -12.45 -1.61
CA ILE A 49 4.97 -12.88 -0.53
C ILE A 49 4.15 -13.49 0.61
N VAL A 50 4.55 -14.69 1.05
CA VAL A 50 4.09 -15.35 2.27
C VAL A 50 5.27 -15.37 3.24
N CYS A 51 5.14 -14.72 4.40
CA CYS A 51 6.25 -14.52 5.33
C CYS A 51 5.86 -14.86 6.75
N ASP A 52 6.67 -15.71 7.42
CA ASP A 52 6.56 -15.87 8.86
C ASP A 52 6.96 -14.58 9.58
N ILE A 53 6.28 -14.29 10.69
CA ILE A 53 6.62 -13.16 11.54
C ILE A 53 7.81 -13.48 12.43
N MET A 54 7.84 -14.67 13.00
CA MET A 54 8.77 -15.04 14.07
C MET A 54 10.05 -15.67 13.51
N MET A 55 10.90 -14.88 12.91
CA MET A 55 12.20 -15.36 12.39
C MET A 55 13.37 -14.68 13.13
N PRO A 56 14.53 -15.34 13.24
CA PRO A 56 15.73 -14.74 13.82
C PRO A 56 16.32 -13.64 12.93
N GLU A 57 17.07 -12.72 13.52
CA GLU A 57 17.77 -11.59 12.91
C GLU A 57 16.84 -10.52 12.32
N VAL A 58 16.12 -10.84 11.26
CA VAL A 58 15.13 -9.97 10.61
C VAL A 58 13.79 -10.69 10.63
N ASP A 59 12.89 -10.22 11.47
CA ASP A 59 11.54 -10.74 11.57
C ASP A 59 10.66 -10.34 10.38
N GLY A 60 9.46 -10.91 10.30
CA GLY A 60 8.57 -10.65 9.18
C GLY A 60 8.16 -9.18 9.04
N PHE A 61 8.08 -8.43 10.15
CA PHE A 61 7.78 -6.99 10.10
C PHE A 61 8.95 -6.20 9.51
N GLY A 62 10.18 -6.54 9.89
CA GLY A 62 11.39 -5.95 9.29
C GLY A 62 11.53 -6.25 7.81
N VAL A 63 11.15 -7.47 7.37
CA VAL A 63 11.06 -7.82 5.93
C VAL A 63 10.05 -6.92 5.23
N PHE A 64 8.85 -6.80 5.78
CA PHE A 64 7.79 -5.99 5.19
C PHE A 64 8.20 -4.53 5.07
N GLU A 65 8.75 -3.93 6.14
CA GLU A 65 9.21 -2.53 6.13
C GLU A 65 10.31 -2.30 5.09
N ALA A 66 11.28 -3.21 4.99
CA ALA A 66 12.37 -3.12 4.01
C ALA A 66 11.88 -3.20 2.55
N LEU A 67 10.84 -4.00 2.29
CA LEU A 67 10.25 -4.16 0.95
C LEU A 67 9.27 -3.02 0.62
N GLN A 68 8.58 -2.47 1.61
CA GLN A 68 7.72 -1.28 1.43
C GLN A 68 8.55 -0.02 1.12
N GLY A 69 9.80 0.03 1.55
CA GLY A 69 10.72 1.13 1.24
C GLY A 69 11.26 1.12 -0.19
N ASP A 70 11.07 0.06 -0.96
CA ASP A 70 11.57 -0.12 -2.31
C ASP A 70 10.41 -0.08 -3.33
N PRO A 71 10.41 0.87 -4.29
CA PRO A 71 9.34 1.02 -5.27
C PRO A 71 9.05 -0.24 -6.09
N SER A 72 10.03 -1.12 -6.31
CA SER A 72 9.87 -2.34 -7.09
C SER A 72 9.12 -3.43 -6.34
N THR A 73 9.16 -3.44 -5.01
CA THR A 73 8.54 -4.45 -4.15
C THR A 73 7.40 -3.92 -3.28
N ALA A 74 7.28 -2.60 -3.14
CA ALA A 74 6.27 -1.95 -2.29
C ALA A 74 4.82 -2.27 -2.67
N VAL A 75 4.57 -2.68 -3.90
CA VAL A 75 3.22 -3.01 -4.42
C VAL A 75 2.91 -4.50 -4.36
N VAL A 76 3.88 -5.35 -4.04
CA VAL A 76 3.70 -6.80 -3.98
C VAL A 76 2.79 -7.16 -2.81
N PRO A 77 1.70 -7.93 -3.04
CA PRO A 77 0.84 -8.40 -1.97
C PRO A 77 1.62 -9.19 -0.92
N PHE A 78 1.37 -8.91 0.37
CA PHE A 78 2.12 -9.49 1.47
C PHE A 78 1.16 -10.16 2.48
N LEU A 79 1.36 -11.45 2.71
CA LEU A 79 0.61 -12.27 3.65
C LEU A 79 1.52 -12.70 4.79
N PHE A 80 1.20 -12.30 6.01
CA PHE A 80 1.91 -12.79 7.19
C PHE A 80 1.39 -14.16 7.65
N LEU A 81 2.31 -15.03 8.05
CA LEU A 81 2.02 -16.21 8.86
C LEU A 81 2.48 -15.95 10.29
N SER A 82 1.69 -16.33 11.30
CA SER A 82 2.09 -16.12 12.68
C SER A 82 1.56 -17.18 13.64
N ALA A 83 2.40 -17.59 14.58
CA ALA A 83 1.99 -18.38 15.74
C ALA A 83 1.31 -17.54 16.83
N LYS A 84 1.36 -16.20 16.73
CA LYS A 84 0.79 -15.30 17.71
C LYS A 84 -0.70 -15.08 17.46
N THR A 85 -1.50 -15.32 18.48
CA THR A 85 -2.96 -15.09 18.50
C THR A 85 -3.33 -13.80 19.21
N ASP A 86 -2.34 -13.01 19.66
CA ASP A 86 -2.63 -11.76 20.38
C ASP A 86 -3.19 -10.71 19.38
N PRO A 87 -4.38 -10.18 19.66
CA PRO A 87 -4.96 -9.12 18.84
C PRO A 87 -4.11 -7.85 18.71
N ALA A 88 -3.12 -7.65 19.59
CA ALA A 88 -2.18 -6.55 19.51
C ALA A 88 -1.16 -6.77 18.37
N ASP A 89 -0.59 -7.96 18.25
CA ASP A 89 0.38 -8.33 17.19
C ASP A 89 -0.30 -8.34 15.80
N ILE A 90 -1.55 -8.84 15.74
CA ILE A 90 -2.38 -8.78 14.53
C ILE A 90 -2.62 -7.32 14.10
N ARG A 91 -2.95 -6.43 15.06
CA ARG A 91 -3.17 -5.01 14.79
C ARG A 91 -1.88 -4.30 14.38
N GLU A 92 -0.73 -4.70 14.90
CA GLU A 92 0.57 -4.16 14.48
C GLU A 92 0.87 -4.50 13.02
N GLY A 93 0.74 -5.75 12.60
CA GLY A 93 0.96 -6.19 11.21
C GLY A 93 -0.01 -5.56 10.22
N LEU A 94 -1.30 -5.54 10.53
CA LEU A 94 -2.32 -4.86 9.72
C LEU A 94 -2.15 -3.33 9.77
N GLY A 95 -1.69 -2.79 10.91
CA GLY A 95 -1.35 -1.38 11.09
C GLY A 95 -0.17 -0.93 10.24
N LEU A 96 0.81 -1.79 10.00
CA LEU A 96 1.94 -1.55 9.10
C LEU A 96 1.54 -1.61 7.62
N GLY A 97 0.37 -2.18 7.31
CA GLY A 97 -0.14 -2.15 5.95
C GLY A 97 -0.05 -3.44 5.18
N ALA A 98 0.21 -4.56 5.83
CA ALA A 98 0.11 -5.87 5.20
C ALA A 98 -1.29 -6.13 4.64
N ASP A 99 -1.36 -6.89 3.56
CA ASP A 99 -2.62 -7.18 2.90
C ASP A 99 -3.47 -8.18 3.68
N ASP A 100 -2.83 -9.11 4.41
CA ASP A 100 -3.51 -10.11 5.21
C ASP A 100 -2.61 -10.75 6.26
N TYR A 101 -3.24 -11.55 7.14
CA TYR A 101 -2.64 -12.22 8.26
C TYR A 101 -3.29 -13.57 8.48
N LEU A 102 -2.51 -14.64 8.56
CA LEU A 102 -2.99 -15.99 8.80
C LEU A 102 -2.33 -16.59 10.04
N THR A 103 -3.13 -17.01 11.04
CA THR A 103 -2.63 -17.59 12.28
C THR A 103 -2.32 -19.06 12.13
N LYS A 104 -1.14 -19.48 12.59
CA LYS A 104 -0.74 -20.89 12.72
C LYS A 104 -1.36 -21.52 13.99
N PRO A 105 -1.90 -22.76 13.96
CA PRO A 105 -2.05 -23.61 12.77
C PRO A 105 -3.24 -23.19 11.90
N PHE A 106 -3.08 -23.21 10.58
CA PHE A 106 -4.11 -22.89 9.59
C PHE A 106 -4.46 -24.11 8.76
N GLN A 107 -5.66 -24.10 8.19
CA GLN A 107 -6.04 -25.11 7.20
C GLN A 107 -5.42 -24.77 5.84
N PRO A 108 -5.00 -25.78 5.03
CA PRO A 108 -4.51 -25.54 3.68
C PRO A 108 -5.44 -24.69 2.81
N ARG A 109 -6.75 -24.87 2.97
CA ARG A 109 -7.76 -24.11 2.27
C ARG A 109 -7.71 -22.62 2.62
N ASP A 110 -7.56 -22.27 3.89
CA ASP A 110 -7.56 -20.87 4.35
C ASP A 110 -6.38 -20.11 3.75
N LEU A 111 -5.20 -20.75 3.67
CA LEU A 111 -4.03 -20.18 3.01
C LEU A 111 -4.26 -19.97 1.51
N LEU A 112 -4.79 -20.96 0.81
CA LEU A 112 -5.06 -20.87 -0.63
C LEU A 112 -6.11 -19.81 -0.95
N ASP A 113 -7.16 -19.71 -0.15
CA ASP A 113 -8.21 -18.69 -0.30
C ASP A 113 -7.67 -17.28 -0.03
N ALA A 114 -6.82 -17.11 0.99
CA ALA A 114 -6.14 -15.84 1.26
C ALA A 114 -5.25 -15.43 0.07
N ILE A 115 -4.40 -16.34 -0.42
CA ILE A 115 -3.52 -16.08 -1.58
C ILE A 115 -4.33 -15.69 -2.82
N ARG A 116 -5.34 -16.49 -3.19
CA ARG A 116 -6.16 -16.21 -4.38
C ARG A 116 -6.87 -14.86 -4.29
N THR A 117 -7.46 -14.56 -3.14
CA THR A 117 -8.14 -13.28 -2.91
C THR A 117 -7.18 -12.09 -3.10
N ARG A 118 -5.92 -12.22 -2.65
CA ARG A 118 -4.92 -11.16 -2.79
C ARG A 118 -4.42 -11.01 -4.22
N LEU A 119 -4.16 -12.12 -4.90
CA LEU A 119 -3.75 -12.12 -6.30
C LEU A 119 -4.85 -11.53 -7.20
N GLU A 120 -6.11 -11.95 -7.03
CA GLU A 120 -7.24 -11.40 -7.78
C GLU A 120 -7.39 -9.89 -7.55
N LYS A 121 -7.27 -9.44 -6.30
CA LYS A 121 -7.30 -8.01 -5.97
C LYS A 121 -6.16 -7.27 -6.65
N TYR A 122 -4.95 -7.83 -6.63
CA TYR A 122 -3.78 -7.22 -7.26
C TYR A 122 -3.89 -7.21 -8.79
N GLU A 123 -4.36 -8.29 -9.41
CA GLU A 123 -4.61 -8.36 -10.85
C GLU A 123 -5.65 -7.33 -11.29
N ARG A 124 -6.73 -7.14 -10.53
CA ARG A 124 -7.72 -6.08 -10.80
C ARG A 124 -7.11 -4.68 -10.73
N ILE A 125 -6.23 -4.43 -9.75
CA ILE A 125 -5.53 -3.14 -9.62
C ILE A 125 -4.49 -2.97 -10.73
N SER A 126 -3.75 -4.01 -11.08
CA SER A 126 -2.72 -4.01 -12.12
C SER A 126 -3.33 -3.94 -13.53
N SER A 127 -4.40 -4.68 -13.81
CA SER A 127 -5.12 -4.61 -15.09
C SER A 127 -5.81 -3.25 -15.27
N ALA A 128 -6.35 -2.65 -14.22
CA ALA A 128 -6.84 -1.28 -14.25
C ALA A 128 -5.72 -0.26 -14.56
N ALA A 129 -4.49 -0.51 -14.12
CA ALA A 129 -3.34 0.33 -14.45
C ALA A 129 -2.84 0.15 -15.91
N THR A 130 -3.08 -1.01 -16.52
CA THR A 130 -2.68 -1.31 -17.91
C THR A 130 -3.75 -0.89 -18.92
N THR A 131 -5.00 -0.73 -18.51
CA THR A 131 -6.12 -0.27 -19.32
C THR A 131 -6.38 1.25 -19.16
N ILE A 132 -5.32 2.06 -19.04
CA ILE A 132 -5.44 3.52 -19.15
C ILE A 132 -5.48 3.89 -20.65
N ASN A 133 -6.48 3.36 -21.33
CA ASN A 133 -7.05 3.89 -22.56
C ASN A 133 -8.41 3.23 -22.81
N GLU A 134 -9.38 3.51 -21.94
CA GLU A 134 -10.81 3.52 -22.24
C GLU A 134 -11.59 3.65 -20.92
N GLU A 135 -12.22 4.78 -20.77
CA GLU A 135 -13.36 5.18 -19.96
C GLU A 135 -13.78 4.33 -18.74
N ASN A 136 -13.53 4.88 -17.53
CA ASN A 136 -14.41 4.85 -16.34
C ASN A 136 -15.08 3.53 -15.94
N GLU A 137 -14.57 2.90 -14.83
CA GLU A 137 -15.58 2.27 -13.98
C GLU A 137 -15.33 2.32 -12.46
N TYR A 138 -14.15 2.68 -11.95
CA TYR A 138 -13.98 2.89 -10.50
C TYR A 138 -13.11 4.11 -10.17
N ASP A 139 -13.68 5.32 -10.28
CA ASP A 139 -13.09 6.57 -9.77
C ASP A 139 -13.26 6.67 -8.24
N GLN A 140 -12.97 5.58 -7.49
CA GLN A 140 -13.16 5.53 -6.05
C GLN A 140 -12.06 4.76 -5.32
N ILE A 141 -11.84 5.09 -4.05
CA ILE A 141 -10.94 4.41 -3.15
C ILE A 141 -11.70 3.78 -2.00
N PHE A 142 -11.29 2.55 -1.61
CA PHE A 142 -11.77 1.93 -0.39
C PHE A 142 -10.91 2.39 0.80
N ILE A 143 -11.56 2.92 1.83
CA ILE A 143 -10.95 3.40 3.06
C ILE A 143 -11.56 2.62 4.22
N LYS A 144 -10.71 2.10 5.12
CA LYS A 144 -11.12 1.41 6.34
C LYS A 144 -10.42 2.03 7.55
N ASP A 145 -11.21 2.44 8.56
CA ASP A 145 -10.73 2.93 9.86
C ASP A 145 -11.52 2.22 10.97
N GLY A 146 -10.86 1.31 11.70
CA GLY A 146 -11.51 0.44 12.67
C GLY A 146 -12.61 -0.41 12.02
N ASP A 147 -13.83 -0.30 12.55
CA ASP A 147 -15.02 -1.01 12.04
C ASP A 147 -15.73 -0.26 10.91
N SER A 148 -15.33 0.96 10.62
CA SER A 148 -15.93 1.79 9.58
C SER A 148 -15.24 1.61 8.25
N CYS A 149 -16.05 1.52 7.19
CA CYS A 149 -15.57 1.33 5.82
C CYS A 149 -16.28 2.30 4.87
N TRP A 150 -15.52 2.91 3.95
CA TRP A 150 -16.05 3.83 2.95
C TRP A 150 -15.55 3.47 1.55
N PHE A 151 -16.44 3.56 0.55
CA PHE A 151 -16.09 3.65 -0.85
C PHE A 151 -16.18 5.11 -1.25
N VAL A 152 -15.05 5.76 -1.44
CA VAL A 152 -14.97 7.22 -1.66
C VAL A 152 -14.59 7.51 -3.09
N GLU A 153 -15.46 8.17 -3.83
CA GLU A 153 -15.14 8.69 -5.16
C GLU A 153 -13.96 9.67 -5.07
N TYR A 154 -13.02 9.58 -6.00
CA TYR A 154 -11.87 10.49 -6.00
C TYR A 154 -12.28 11.96 -6.03
N ASP A 155 -13.42 12.27 -6.65
CA ASP A 155 -13.94 13.64 -6.72
C ASP A 155 -14.37 14.19 -5.36
N LYS A 156 -14.72 13.35 -4.42
CA LYS A 156 -15.06 13.72 -3.04
C LYS A 156 -13.84 13.84 -2.13
N LEU A 157 -12.76 13.11 -2.43
CA LEU A 157 -11.53 13.14 -1.66
C LEU A 157 -10.74 14.43 -1.98
N ARG A 158 -10.73 15.37 -1.04
CA ARG A 158 -10.15 16.71 -1.26
C ARG A 158 -8.70 16.86 -0.84
N LEU A 159 -8.33 16.23 0.27
CA LEU A 159 -7.02 16.40 0.92
C LEU A 159 -6.62 15.11 1.62
N LEU A 160 -5.34 14.80 1.60
CA LEU A 160 -4.70 13.82 2.48
C LEU A 160 -3.61 14.53 3.29
N GLU A 161 -3.52 14.21 4.58
CA GLU A 161 -2.54 14.81 5.48
C GLU A 161 -1.80 13.73 6.29
N SER A 162 -0.47 13.83 6.35
CA SER A 162 0.35 12.94 7.15
C SER A 162 0.30 13.34 8.62
N GLU A 163 -0.05 12.40 9.47
CA GLU A 163 0.03 12.50 10.93
C GLU A 163 0.88 11.32 11.44
N ASP A 164 2.15 11.57 11.72
CA ASP A 164 3.14 10.56 12.10
C ASP A 164 3.19 9.40 11.10
N ASN A 165 2.83 8.18 11.50
CA ASN A 165 2.79 6.98 10.66
C ASN A 165 1.43 6.76 9.99
N TYR A 166 0.53 7.75 10.04
CA TYR A 166 -0.82 7.65 9.51
C TYR A 166 -1.05 8.71 8.44
N VAL A 167 -2.09 8.49 7.64
CA VAL A 167 -2.63 9.47 6.70
C VAL A 167 -4.09 9.72 7.04
N ARG A 168 -4.43 10.97 7.28
CA ARG A 168 -5.79 11.44 7.43
C ARG A 168 -6.36 11.76 6.05
N PHE A 169 -7.51 11.19 5.74
CA PHE A 169 -8.26 11.45 4.52
C PHE A 169 -9.37 12.45 4.81
N PHE A 170 -9.60 13.40 3.91
CA PHE A 170 -10.63 14.42 4.04
C PHE A 170 -11.61 14.30 2.87
N PHE A 171 -12.81 13.81 3.13
CA PHE A 171 -13.91 13.72 2.17
C PHE A 171 -15.24 13.92 2.90
N ASP A 172 -16.21 14.55 2.23
CA ASP A 172 -17.48 14.92 2.83
C ASP A 172 -17.28 15.55 4.23
N ASN A 173 -17.88 14.99 5.26
CA ASN A 173 -17.68 15.38 6.67
C ASN A 173 -16.77 14.38 7.43
N GLU A 174 -16.19 13.40 6.73
CA GLU A 174 -15.38 12.32 7.30
C GLU A 174 -13.89 12.68 7.29
N LYS A 175 -13.18 12.15 8.31
CA LYS A 175 -11.73 12.35 8.48
C LYS A 175 -11.04 11.10 9.03
N PRO A 176 -11.22 9.92 8.41
CA PRO A 176 -10.58 8.70 8.90
C PRO A 176 -9.06 8.78 8.85
N LEU A 177 -8.43 8.04 9.76
CA LEU A 177 -6.99 7.98 9.94
C LEU A 177 -6.49 6.57 9.60
N ILE A 178 -5.73 6.45 8.52
CA ILE A 178 -5.30 5.16 7.99
C ILE A 178 -3.81 4.98 8.24
N SER A 179 -3.42 3.79 8.73
CA SER A 179 -2.03 3.41 8.95
C SER A 179 -1.31 3.18 7.61
N ARG A 180 -0.97 4.28 6.96
CA ARG A 180 -0.23 4.33 5.69
C ARG A 180 0.59 5.60 5.64
N THR A 181 1.60 5.64 4.78
CA THR A 181 2.37 6.87 4.53
C THR A 181 1.80 7.64 3.35
N LEU A 182 2.03 8.95 3.30
CA LEU A 182 1.68 9.74 2.12
C LEU A 182 2.45 9.31 0.86
N ASN A 183 3.66 8.77 1.00
CA ASN A 183 4.42 8.22 -0.13
C ASN A 183 3.72 7.00 -0.73
N TYR A 184 3.19 6.11 0.12
CA TYR A 184 2.36 4.99 -0.31
C TYR A 184 1.11 5.47 -1.06
N MET A 185 0.43 6.50 -0.53
CA MET A 185 -0.77 7.06 -1.18
C MET A 185 -0.45 7.75 -2.50
N GLU A 186 0.70 8.40 -2.62
CA GLU A 186 1.15 9.05 -3.84
C GLU A 186 1.35 8.07 -5.01
N GLN A 187 1.75 6.84 -4.71
CA GLN A 187 1.91 5.78 -5.73
C GLN A 187 0.56 5.15 -6.14
N ARG A 188 -0.44 5.18 -5.26
CA ARG A 188 -1.75 4.55 -5.48
C ARG A 188 -2.83 5.47 -6.01
N LEU A 189 -2.75 6.75 -5.71
CA LEU A 189 -3.73 7.72 -6.17
C LEU A 189 -3.41 8.19 -7.59
N PRO A 190 -4.43 8.40 -8.43
CA PRO A 190 -4.21 8.84 -9.81
C PRO A 190 -3.46 10.19 -9.85
N ALA A 191 -2.24 10.18 -10.39
CA ALA A 191 -1.42 11.38 -10.50
C ALA A 191 -2.07 12.49 -11.34
N ARG A 192 -3.08 12.16 -12.17
CA ARG A 192 -3.90 13.14 -12.91
C ARG A 192 -4.80 13.97 -11.98
N LEU A 193 -5.21 13.40 -10.82
CA LEU A 193 -6.13 14.03 -9.89
C LEU A 193 -5.45 14.51 -8.61
N PHE A 194 -4.38 13.86 -8.19
CA PHE A 194 -3.72 14.16 -6.92
C PHE A 194 -2.32 14.71 -7.12
N PHE A 195 -1.93 15.63 -6.23
CA PHE A 195 -0.63 16.28 -6.28
C PHE A 195 -0.06 16.49 -4.86
N ARG A 196 1.21 16.11 -4.69
CA ARG A 196 1.95 16.30 -3.44
C ARG A 196 2.33 17.76 -3.26
N ALA A 197 1.59 18.49 -2.43
CA ALA A 197 1.82 19.92 -2.20
C ALA A 197 3.07 20.19 -1.35
N ASN A 198 3.29 19.35 -0.34
CA ASN A 198 4.45 19.44 0.56
C ASN A 198 4.70 18.07 1.24
N ARG A 199 5.67 18.01 2.17
CA ARG A 199 6.01 16.75 2.87
C ARG A 199 4.85 16.15 3.69
N LYS A 200 3.86 16.98 4.09
CA LYS A 200 2.75 16.57 4.96
C LYS A 200 1.40 16.47 4.23
N GLN A 201 1.26 17.04 3.04
CA GLN A 201 -0.06 17.20 2.43
C GLN A 201 -0.06 16.86 0.94
N MET A 202 -1.11 16.17 0.51
CA MET A 202 -1.45 15.88 -0.87
C MET A 202 -2.86 16.37 -1.16
N ILE A 203 -3.05 17.11 -2.24
CA ILE A 203 -4.32 17.74 -2.61
C ILE A 203 -4.91 17.13 -3.87
N ASN A 204 -6.23 17.15 -3.96
CA ASN A 204 -6.92 16.83 -5.20
C ASN A 204 -6.98 18.11 -6.07
N LEU A 205 -6.48 18.01 -7.30
CA LEU A 205 -6.41 19.11 -8.25
C LEU A 205 -7.80 19.64 -8.62
N LYS A 206 -8.83 18.80 -8.65
CA LYS A 206 -10.22 19.19 -8.90
C LYS A 206 -10.82 20.06 -7.78
N TRP A 207 -10.23 20.01 -6.59
CA TRP A 207 -10.68 20.80 -5.43
C TRP A 207 -10.02 22.17 -5.33
N ILE A 208 -9.06 22.48 -6.19
CA ILE A 208 -8.42 23.81 -6.20
C ILE A 208 -9.45 24.85 -6.60
N LYS A 209 -9.62 25.86 -5.75
CA LYS A 209 -10.45 27.05 -6.00
C LYS A 209 -9.60 28.22 -6.49
N ASN A 210 -8.44 28.42 -5.85
CA ASN A 210 -7.55 29.54 -6.16
C ASN A 210 -6.09 29.19 -5.81
N ILE A 211 -5.15 29.79 -6.55
CA ILE A 211 -3.73 29.67 -6.33
C ILE A 211 -3.12 31.07 -6.31
N GLN A 212 -2.30 31.34 -5.31
CA GLN A 212 -1.63 32.63 -5.15
C GLN A 212 -0.13 32.41 -4.93
N PRO A 213 0.72 33.33 -5.39
CA PRO A 213 2.13 33.34 -5.00
C PRO A 213 2.28 33.38 -3.48
N TRP A 214 3.25 32.63 -2.95
CA TRP A 214 3.54 32.56 -1.53
C TRP A 214 5.02 32.81 -1.29
N PHE A 215 5.39 32.98 -0.02
CA PHE A 215 6.77 33.28 0.39
C PHE A 215 7.79 32.32 -0.23
N ASN A 216 9.01 32.82 -0.47
CA ASN A 216 10.15 32.07 -0.99
C ASN A 216 9.90 31.33 -2.31
N GLY A 217 9.02 31.81 -3.17
CA GLY A 217 8.71 31.19 -4.45
C GLY A 217 7.79 29.97 -4.37
N GLY A 218 7.14 29.75 -3.24
CA GLY A 218 6.07 28.77 -3.08
C GLY A 218 4.74 29.26 -3.67
N LEU A 219 3.71 28.44 -3.50
CA LEU A 219 2.32 28.76 -3.83
C LEU A 219 1.43 28.50 -2.61
N LEU A 220 0.41 29.32 -2.43
CA LEU A 220 -0.69 29.08 -1.52
C LEU A 220 -1.91 28.66 -2.33
N VAL A 221 -2.37 27.44 -2.11
CA VAL A 221 -3.55 26.86 -2.73
C VAL A 221 -4.70 26.96 -1.76
N THR A 222 -5.83 27.50 -2.22
CA THR A 222 -7.09 27.49 -1.47
C THR A 222 -8.01 26.46 -2.13
N LEU A 223 -8.49 25.50 -1.35
CA LEU A 223 -9.45 24.50 -1.79
C LEU A 223 -10.89 25.05 -1.78
N LYS A 224 -11.83 24.34 -2.40
CA LYS A 224 -13.24 24.75 -2.52
C LYS A 224 -13.96 24.88 -1.18
N ASP A 225 -13.53 24.10 -0.18
CA ASP A 225 -14.02 24.15 1.20
C ASP A 225 -13.40 25.28 2.05
N GLY A 226 -12.44 26.02 1.48
CA GLY A 226 -11.73 27.11 2.15
C GLY A 226 -10.41 26.71 2.82
N GLU A 227 -10.07 25.40 2.85
CA GLU A 227 -8.79 24.92 3.36
C GLU A 227 -7.63 25.51 2.56
N ARG A 228 -6.54 25.84 3.26
CA ARG A 228 -5.34 26.48 2.66
C ARG A 228 -4.14 25.59 2.79
N VAL A 229 -3.55 25.22 1.67
CA VAL A 229 -2.39 24.33 1.59
C VAL A 229 -1.20 25.09 0.98
N GLN A 230 -0.08 25.09 1.68
CA GLN A 230 1.16 25.71 1.20
C GLN A 230 1.96 24.70 0.37
N MET A 231 2.27 25.05 -0.86
CA MET A 231 3.21 24.32 -1.69
C MET A 231 4.65 24.81 -1.41
N SER A 232 5.55 23.89 -1.20
CA SER A 232 6.98 24.21 -1.16
C SER A 232 7.45 24.77 -2.51
N ARG A 233 8.57 25.51 -2.53
CA ARG A 233 9.17 26.02 -3.78
C ARG A 233 9.37 24.93 -4.83
N ARG A 234 9.89 23.76 -4.42
CA ARG A 234 10.09 22.61 -5.32
C ARG A 234 8.77 22.09 -5.86
N ALA A 235 7.77 21.88 -5.00
CA ALA A 235 6.45 21.43 -5.41
C ALA A 235 5.77 22.45 -6.35
N ALA A 236 5.90 23.76 -6.08
CA ALA A 236 5.38 24.82 -6.91
C ALA A 236 5.99 24.82 -8.33
N GLN A 237 7.29 24.56 -8.45
CA GLN A 237 7.96 24.43 -9.76
C GLN A 237 7.43 23.23 -10.54
N THR A 238 7.35 22.05 -9.87
CA THR A 238 6.80 20.83 -10.48
C THR A 238 5.35 21.02 -10.88
N PHE A 239 4.54 21.67 -10.02
CA PHE A 239 3.14 21.98 -10.31
C PHE A 239 2.99 22.86 -11.54
N LYS A 240 3.75 23.96 -11.63
CA LYS A 240 3.72 24.87 -12.80
C LYS A 240 4.08 24.15 -14.08
N SER A 241 5.15 23.35 -14.06
CA SER A 241 5.57 22.54 -15.21
C SER A 241 4.48 21.55 -15.65
N LYS A 242 3.80 20.91 -14.69
CA LYS A 242 2.71 19.96 -14.96
C LYS A 242 1.47 20.63 -15.53
N MET A 243 1.17 21.85 -15.10
CA MET A 243 -0.01 22.61 -15.53
C MET A 243 0.25 23.48 -16.77
N GLY A 244 1.47 23.53 -17.27
CA GLY A 244 1.83 24.35 -18.43
C GLY A 244 1.84 25.86 -18.19
N ILE A 245 2.10 26.28 -16.93
CA ILE A 245 2.12 27.69 -16.49
C ILE A 245 3.45 28.08 -15.86
#